data_5006c14146177560c7f8bfec19c3bc2c
#
_entry.id   5006c14146177560c7f8bfec19c3bc2c
#
_cell.length_a   1.000
_cell.length_b   1.000
_cell.length_c   1.000
_cell.angle_alpha   90.00
_cell.angle_beta   90.00
_cell.angle_gamma   90.00
#
_symmetry.space_group_name_H-M   'P 1'
#
loop_
_entity.id
_entity.type
_entity.pdbx_description
1 polymer ?
#
loop_
_entity_poly.entity_id
_entity_poly.type
_entity_poly.pdbx_seq_one_letter_code
_entity_poly.pdbx_strand_id
1 'polypeptide(L)'
;LDRNVGRGRVYRLVHDDFKPGPKPRMLDESTAELVAHLAHPNGWWRDTAQKLIVLRGDRSVLPALRQVMTTHASALARNHAMWTLDGMHELTHRDVLARFIDSDARVRASAIRAGEQFLLGKQQAEFVAGFRAMADDPDAGVLLQVVRSAIYTELPARGRLVEGIVNAHEGNDAIAMTAKRYFDRLAKEKADAARRAEIAK
;
A
#
# COMPACT_ATOMS: atom_id res chain seq x y z
N LEU A 1 -37.72 22.98 -0.16
CA LEU A 1 -36.52 22.29 -0.69
C LEU A 1 -36.49 22.30 -2.22
N ASP A 2 -37.62 22.17 -2.90
CA ASP A 2 -37.68 22.06 -4.37
C ASP A 2 -37.30 23.33 -5.12
N ARG A 3 -37.37 24.51 -4.48
CA ARG A 3 -36.96 25.78 -5.11
C ARG A 3 -35.47 25.93 -5.38
N ASN A 4 -34.65 25.09 -4.79
CA ASN A 4 -33.18 25.10 -4.91
C ASN A 4 -32.63 23.98 -5.78
N VAL A 5 -33.47 23.09 -6.30
CA VAL A 5 -33.07 22.04 -7.24
C VAL A 5 -32.52 22.69 -8.51
N GLY A 6 -31.32 22.30 -8.95
CA GLY A 6 -30.63 22.89 -10.08
C GLY A 6 -29.94 24.24 -9.81
N ARG A 7 -29.99 24.78 -8.58
CA ARG A 7 -29.31 26.02 -8.18
C ARG A 7 -28.13 25.82 -7.24
N GLY A 8 -27.71 24.56 -7.04
CA GLY A 8 -26.53 24.24 -6.27
C GLY A 8 -25.28 24.93 -6.83
N ARG A 9 -24.46 25.51 -5.96
CA ARG A 9 -23.20 26.16 -6.32
C ARG A 9 -22.11 25.67 -5.40
N VAL A 10 -20.94 25.44 -5.97
CA VAL A 10 -19.72 25.18 -5.23
C VAL A 10 -18.90 26.48 -5.25
N TYR A 11 -18.60 27.00 -4.05
CA TYR A 11 -17.76 28.19 -3.91
C TYR A 11 -16.37 27.79 -3.47
N ARG A 12 -15.38 28.50 -3.97
CA ARG A 12 -13.99 28.39 -3.56
C ARG A 12 -13.58 29.68 -2.85
N LEU A 13 -13.13 29.58 -1.62
CA LEU A 13 -12.46 30.69 -0.95
C LEU A 13 -11.00 30.70 -1.40
N VAL A 14 -10.53 31.84 -1.86
CA VAL A 14 -9.16 32.05 -2.33
C VAL A 14 -8.65 33.39 -1.79
N HIS A 15 -7.32 33.50 -1.66
CA HIS A 15 -6.67 34.79 -1.38
C HIS A 15 -6.80 35.72 -2.60
N ASP A 16 -6.82 37.06 -2.38
CA ASP A 16 -7.03 38.05 -3.46
C ASP A 16 -6.00 37.94 -4.59
N ASP A 17 -4.75 37.56 -4.25
CA ASP A 17 -3.66 37.34 -5.22
C ASP A 17 -3.65 35.96 -5.86
N PHE A 18 -4.66 35.12 -5.61
CA PHE A 18 -4.70 33.76 -6.14
C PHE A 18 -4.78 33.75 -7.66
N LYS A 19 -3.76 33.15 -8.29
CA LYS A 19 -3.75 32.88 -9.71
C LYS A 19 -4.08 31.41 -9.95
N PRO A 20 -5.15 31.09 -10.70
CA PRO A 20 -5.45 29.70 -11.05
C PRO A 20 -4.26 29.06 -11.80
N GLY A 21 -3.91 27.87 -11.43
CA GLY A 21 -2.99 27.05 -12.23
C GLY A 21 -3.63 26.60 -13.55
N PRO A 22 -2.88 25.90 -14.41
CA PRO A 22 -3.42 25.39 -15.68
C PRO A 22 -4.60 24.46 -15.42
N LYS A 23 -5.60 24.53 -16.30
CA LYS A 23 -6.73 23.57 -16.24
C LYS A 23 -6.24 22.19 -16.66
N PRO A 24 -6.46 21.16 -15.85
CA PRO A 24 -6.07 19.80 -16.20
C PRO A 24 -6.87 19.31 -17.42
N ARG A 25 -6.18 18.67 -18.37
CA ARG A 25 -6.77 18.08 -19.57
C ARG A 25 -6.36 16.62 -19.75
N MET A 26 -6.11 15.92 -18.67
CA MET A 26 -5.57 14.55 -18.67
C MET A 26 -6.39 13.54 -19.47
N LEU A 27 -7.67 13.81 -19.75
CA LEU A 27 -8.47 12.95 -20.62
C LEU A 27 -8.03 13.04 -22.08
N ASP A 28 -7.48 14.19 -22.49
CA ASP A 28 -7.02 14.43 -23.85
C ASP A 28 -5.54 14.03 -24.06
N GLU A 29 -4.82 13.78 -22.97
CA GLU A 29 -3.41 13.38 -22.97
C GLU A 29 -3.23 11.90 -23.32
N SER A 30 -2.11 11.54 -23.93
CA SER A 30 -1.70 10.14 -24.14
C SER A 30 -1.38 9.45 -22.81
N THR A 31 -1.40 8.12 -22.80
CA THR A 31 -1.03 7.36 -21.59
C THR A 31 0.43 7.60 -21.19
N ALA A 32 1.31 7.82 -22.16
CA ALA A 32 2.71 8.15 -21.91
C ALA A 32 2.87 9.52 -21.20
N GLU A 33 2.10 10.53 -21.59
CA GLU A 33 2.10 11.83 -20.91
C GLU A 33 1.56 11.72 -19.47
N LEU A 34 0.56 10.87 -19.24
CA LEU A 34 0.02 10.64 -17.91
C LEU A 34 1.07 10.04 -16.95
N VAL A 35 2.03 9.24 -17.43
CA VAL A 35 3.11 8.70 -16.59
C VAL A 35 3.93 9.82 -15.93
N ALA A 36 4.18 10.94 -16.62
CA ALA A 36 4.90 12.08 -16.05
C ALA A 36 4.14 12.72 -14.87
N HIS A 37 2.82 12.69 -14.89
CA HIS A 37 2.00 13.24 -13.80
C HIS A 37 2.05 12.42 -12.51
N LEU A 38 2.56 11.20 -12.50
CA LEU A 38 2.80 10.43 -11.27
C LEU A 38 3.82 11.09 -10.34
N ALA A 39 4.61 12.04 -10.86
CA ALA A 39 5.58 12.84 -10.10
C ALA A 39 5.07 14.26 -9.77
N HIS A 40 3.86 14.62 -10.15
CA HIS A 40 3.33 15.97 -9.98
C HIS A 40 3.24 16.35 -8.49
N PRO A 41 3.57 17.58 -8.07
CA PRO A 41 3.53 18.00 -6.65
C PRO A 41 2.11 17.94 -6.06
N ASN A 42 1.07 18.21 -6.85
CA ASN A 42 -0.32 18.11 -6.41
C ASN A 42 -0.81 16.66 -6.46
N GLY A 43 -1.32 16.15 -5.30
CA GLY A 43 -1.82 14.77 -5.18
C GLY A 43 -2.95 14.43 -6.14
N TRP A 44 -3.88 15.36 -6.34
CA TRP A 44 -5.00 15.14 -7.26
C TRP A 44 -4.54 14.79 -8.70
N TRP A 45 -3.45 15.42 -9.16
CA TRP A 45 -2.87 15.11 -10.47
C TRP A 45 -2.30 13.70 -10.50
N ARG A 46 -1.56 13.30 -9.45
CA ARG A 46 -0.99 11.94 -9.35
C ARG A 46 -2.08 10.88 -9.32
N ASP A 47 -3.10 11.07 -8.46
CA ASP A 47 -4.20 10.13 -8.30
C ASP A 47 -5.03 9.99 -9.58
N THR A 48 -5.30 11.12 -10.25
CA THR A 48 -6.05 11.13 -11.51
C THR A 48 -5.26 10.45 -12.63
N ALA A 49 -3.96 10.72 -12.75
CA ALA A 49 -3.10 10.09 -13.74
C ALA A 49 -3.03 8.57 -13.50
N GLN A 50 -2.79 8.14 -12.27
CA GLN A 50 -2.81 6.71 -11.89
C GLN A 50 -4.12 6.05 -12.29
N LYS A 51 -5.25 6.64 -11.93
CA LYS A 51 -6.58 6.13 -12.27
C LYS A 51 -6.77 6.00 -13.78
N LEU A 52 -6.40 7.02 -14.55
CA LEU A 52 -6.57 7.01 -16.02
C LEU A 52 -5.67 5.97 -16.69
N ILE A 53 -4.43 5.82 -16.25
CA ILE A 53 -3.51 4.79 -16.77
C ILE A 53 -4.10 3.40 -16.53
N VAL A 54 -4.56 3.12 -15.31
CA VAL A 54 -5.18 1.82 -14.96
C VAL A 54 -6.44 1.57 -15.81
N LEU A 55 -7.33 2.57 -15.94
CA LEU A 55 -8.57 2.42 -16.72
C LEU A 55 -8.33 2.23 -18.22
N ARG A 56 -7.28 2.83 -18.77
CA ARG A 56 -6.92 2.64 -20.17
C ARG A 56 -6.31 1.27 -20.47
N GLY A 57 -5.63 0.68 -19.48
CA GLY A 57 -4.99 -0.62 -19.64
C GLY A 57 -3.90 -0.67 -20.72
N ASP A 58 -3.34 0.48 -21.10
CA ASP A 58 -2.33 0.58 -22.16
C ASP A 58 -0.99 0.01 -21.67
N ARG A 59 -0.66 -1.19 -22.13
CA ARG A 59 0.55 -1.92 -21.73
C ARG A 59 1.85 -1.33 -22.30
N SER A 60 1.75 -0.44 -23.29
CA SER A 60 2.94 0.19 -23.90
C SER A 60 3.74 1.02 -22.90
N VAL A 61 3.09 1.51 -21.81
CA VAL A 61 3.72 2.34 -20.77
C VAL A 61 4.37 1.53 -19.66
N LEU A 62 4.27 0.20 -19.63
CA LEU A 62 4.84 -0.63 -18.55
C LEU A 62 6.35 -0.42 -18.33
N PRO A 63 7.19 -0.30 -19.39
CA PRO A 63 8.61 0.02 -19.18
C PRO A 63 8.83 1.36 -18.49
N ALA A 64 8.07 2.38 -18.87
CA ALA A 64 8.17 3.72 -18.28
C ALA A 64 7.69 3.70 -16.80
N LEU A 65 6.61 3.00 -16.48
CA LEU A 65 6.15 2.82 -15.10
C LEU A 65 7.21 2.12 -14.24
N ARG A 66 7.84 1.04 -14.72
CA ARG A 66 8.93 0.37 -14.02
C ARG A 66 10.14 1.27 -13.83
N GLN A 67 10.48 2.07 -14.83
CA GLN A 67 11.54 3.05 -14.71
C GLN A 67 11.23 4.08 -13.61
N VAL A 68 10.04 4.68 -13.59
CA VAL A 68 9.62 5.62 -12.53
C VAL A 68 9.67 4.93 -11.16
N MET A 69 9.13 3.73 -11.03
CA MET A 69 9.12 2.97 -9.79
C MET A 69 10.53 2.70 -9.26
N THR A 70 11.52 2.50 -10.13
CA THR A 70 12.87 2.09 -9.72
C THR A 70 13.83 3.25 -9.52
N THR A 71 13.75 4.29 -10.33
CA THR A 71 14.81 5.31 -10.43
C THR A 71 14.38 6.74 -10.12
N HIS A 72 13.06 7.01 -10.03
CA HIS A 72 12.61 8.39 -9.83
C HIS A 72 13.01 8.92 -8.46
N ALA A 73 13.53 10.17 -8.39
CA ALA A 73 13.97 10.78 -7.13
C ALA A 73 12.83 10.93 -6.09
N SER A 74 11.62 11.24 -6.54
CA SER A 74 10.45 11.37 -5.65
C SER A 74 9.94 9.99 -5.20
N ALA A 75 9.95 9.75 -3.89
CA ALA A 75 9.33 8.56 -3.28
C ALA A 75 7.84 8.45 -3.61
N LEU A 76 7.13 9.59 -3.68
CA LEU A 76 5.71 9.59 -4.07
C LEU A 76 5.53 9.07 -5.50
N ALA A 77 6.36 9.49 -6.45
CA ALA A 77 6.30 9.01 -7.82
C ALA A 77 6.58 7.50 -7.89
N ARG A 78 7.61 7.01 -7.18
CA ARG A 78 7.91 5.57 -7.11
C ARG A 78 6.73 4.77 -6.56
N ASN A 79 6.08 5.32 -5.53
CA ASN A 79 4.93 4.69 -4.91
C ASN A 79 3.71 4.65 -5.86
N HIS A 80 3.38 5.77 -6.50
CA HIS A 80 2.28 5.82 -7.48
C HIS A 80 2.53 4.89 -8.67
N ALA A 81 3.76 4.81 -9.17
CA ALA A 81 4.11 3.89 -10.25
C ALA A 81 3.94 2.42 -9.83
N MET A 82 4.33 2.05 -8.61
CA MET A 82 4.11 0.71 -8.05
C MET A 82 2.61 0.37 -7.98
N TRP A 83 1.79 1.25 -7.41
CA TRP A 83 0.35 1.04 -7.33
C TRP A 83 -0.35 1.11 -8.68
N THR A 84 0.21 1.81 -9.66
CA THR A 84 -0.29 1.80 -11.04
C THR A 84 -0.06 0.41 -11.67
N LEU A 85 1.15 -0.15 -11.53
CA LEU A 85 1.47 -1.50 -11.97
C LEU A 85 0.58 -2.55 -11.29
N ASP A 86 0.32 -2.40 -10.00
CA ASP A 86 -0.59 -3.27 -9.25
C ASP A 86 -2.02 -3.19 -9.80
N GLY A 87 -2.56 -1.99 -9.98
CA GLY A 87 -3.90 -1.78 -10.55
C GLY A 87 -4.06 -2.27 -11.99
N MET A 88 -2.96 -2.35 -12.76
CA MET A 88 -2.93 -2.93 -14.10
C MET A 88 -2.71 -4.46 -14.07
N HIS A 89 -2.56 -5.09 -12.90
CA HIS A 89 -2.19 -6.50 -12.72
C HIS A 89 -0.85 -6.89 -13.36
N GLU A 90 0.09 -5.93 -13.41
CA GLU A 90 1.42 -6.08 -14.01
C GLU A 90 2.55 -6.00 -12.98
N LEU A 91 2.23 -5.80 -11.70
CA LEU A 91 3.20 -5.82 -10.61
C LEU A 91 3.66 -7.26 -10.36
N THR A 92 4.96 -7.48 -10.35
CA THR A 92 5.54 -8.80 -10.08
C THR A 92 6.10 -8.89 -8.67
N HIS A 93 6.26 -10.11 -8.14
CA HIS A 93 6.91 -10.32 -6.84
C HIS A 93 8.35 -9.77 -6.82
N ARG A 94 9.07 -9.80 -7.95
CA ARG A 94 10.42 -9.24 -8.07
C ARG A 94 10.40 -7.71 -7.99
N ASP A 95 9.41 -7.07 -8.61
CA ASP A 95 9.21 -5.63 -8.50
C ASP A 95 9.03 -5.22 -7.04
N VAL A 96 8.24 -5.97 -6.28
CA VAL A 96 7.98 -5.72 -4.86
C VAL A 96 9.22 -5.96 -4.00
N LEU A 97 9.91 -7.11 -4.18
CA LEU A 97 11.15 -7.41 -3.46
C LEU A 97 12.20 -6.30 -3.62
N ALA A 98 12.35 -5.78 -4.85
CA ALA A 98 13.26 -4.68 -5.10
C ALA A 98 12.87 -3.37 -4.37
N ARG A 99 11.63 -3.24 -3.91
CA ARG A 99 11.18 -2.06 -3.13
C ARG A 99 11.32 -2.24 -1.62
N PHE A 100 11.59 -3.43 -1.13
CA PHE A 100 11.90 -3.67 0.28
C PHE A 100 13.20 -2.97 0.74
N ILE A 101 14.09 -2.65 -0.19
CA ILE A 101 15.33 -1.90 0.08
C ILE A 101 15.25 -0.44 -0.38
N ASP A 102 14.06 0.10 -0.65
CA ASP A 102 13.89 1.50 -1.01
C ASP A 102 14.38 2.44 0.11
N SER A 103 15.02 3.54 -0.25
CA SER A 103 15.52 4.52 0.72
C SER A 103 14.42 5.18 1.56
N ASP A 104 13.20 5.25 1.03
CA ASP A 104 12.05 5.83 1.74
C ASP A 104 11.21 4.74 2.42
N ALA A 105 11.06 4.84 3.73
CA ALA A 105 10.31 3.89 4.54
C ALA A 105 8.84 3.74 4.09
N ARG A 106 8.23 4.79 3.58
CA ARG A 106 6.84 4.75 3.09
C ARG A 106 6.71 3.90 1.83
N VAL A 107 7.73 3.91 0.97
CA VAL A 107 7.78 3.02 -0.21
C VAL A 107 7.98 1.58 0.25
N ARG A 108 8.86 1.31 1.22
CA ARG A 108 9.05 -0.03 1.78
C ARG A 108 7.76 -0.57 2.41
N ALA A 109 7.08 0.25 3.24
CA ALA A 109 5.79 -0.13 3.83
C ALA A 109 4.71 -0.39 2.76
N SER A 110 4.62 0.46 1.74
CA SER A 110 3.70 0.25 0.63
C SER A 110 4.01 -1.02 -0.17
N ALA A 111 5.29 -1.34 -0.36
CA ALA A 111 5.72 -2.57 -1.02
C ALA A 111 5.30 -3.81 -0.24
N ILE A 112 5.41 -3.79 1.09
CA ILE A 112 4.91 -4.87 1.96
C ILE A 112 3.40 -5.05 1.74
N ARG A 113 2.64 -3.96 1.71
CA ARG A 113 1.20 -3.99 1.48
C ARG A 113 0.84 -4.52 0.08
N ALA A 114 1.49 -4.02 -0.97
CA ALA A 114 1.28 -4.49 -2.35
C ALA A 114 1.68 -5.96 -2.52
N GLY A 115 2.64 -6.42 -1.72
CA GLY A 115 3.13 -7.81 -1.74
C GLY A 115 2.21 -8.84 -1.10
N GLU A 116 1.15 -8.44 -0.39
CA GLU A 116 0.25 -9.38 0.27
C GLU A 116 -0.36 -10.40 -0.69
N GLN A 117 -0.67 -10.00 -1.92
CA GLN A 117 -1.16 -10.90 -2.96
C GLN A 117 -0.22 -12.09 -3.24
N PHE A 118 1.09 -11.89 -3.10
CA PHE A 118 2.10 -12.94 -3.30
C PHE A 118 2.28 -13.84 -2.08
N LEU A 119 1.70 -13.47 -0.93
CA LEU A 119 1.64 -14.29 0.29
C LEU A 119 0.36 -15.12 0.37
N LEU A 120 -0.73 -14.71 -0.31
CA LEU A 120 -2.03 -15.37 -0.27
C LEU A 120 -2.16 -16.57 -1.22
N GLY A 121 -1.29 -16.70 -2.21
CA GLY A 121 -1.34 -17.74 -3.24
C GLY A 121 -0.27 -18.81 -3.07
N LYS A 122 0.19 -19.37 -4.19
CA LYS A 122 1.41 -20.21 -4.22
C LYS A 122 2.58 -19.34 -3.78
N GLN A 123 2.94 -19.47 -2.51
CA GLN A 123 4.01 -18.69 -1.92
C GLN A 123 5.34 -19.06 -2.56
N GLN A 124 6.02 -18.07 -3.10
CA GLN A 124 7.39 -18.25 -3.56
C GLN A 124 8.33 -18.12 -2.36
N ALA A 125 9.16 -19.13 -2.13
CA ALA A 125 10.04 -19.17 -0.95
C ALA A 125 10.93 -17.93 -0.83
N GLU A 126 11.44 -17.42 -1.95
CA GLU A 126 12.22 -16.19 -2.02
C GLU A 126 11.43 -14.97 -1.52
N PHE A 127 10.16 -14.84 -1.95
CA PHE A 127 9.32 -13.73 -1.52
C PHE A 127 9.01 -13.79 -0.03
N VAL A 128 8.69 -14.98 0.49
CA VAL A 128 8.44 -15.18 1.93
C VAL A 128 9.68 -14.87 2.75
N ALA A 129 10.87 -15.26 2.28
CA ALA A 129 12.13 -14.94 2.97
C ALA A 129 12.39 -13.43 2.99
N GLY A 130 12.25 -12.74 1.85
CA GLY A 130 12.38 -11.29 1.77
C GLY A 130 11.38 -10.55 2.66
N PHE A 131 10.12 -10.98 2.65
CA PHE A 131 9.10 -10.42 3.54
C PHE A 131 9.47 -10.59 5.02
N ARG A 132 9.98 -11.76 5.44
CA ARG A 132 10.40 -12.00 6.82
C ARG A 132 11.58 -11.14 7.24
N ALA A 133 12.51 -10.88 6.32
CA ALA A 133 13.65 -10.01 6.57
C ALA A 133 13.23 -8.55 6.85
N MET A 134 12.03 -8.13 6.42
CA MET A 134 11.50 -6.81 6.77
C MET A 134 11.14 -6.65 8.25
N ALA A 135 11.18 -7.73 9.05
CA ALA A 135 11.01 -7.66 10.49
C ALA A 135 12.18 -6.96 11.21
N ASP A 136 13.30 -6.77 10.53
CA ASP A 136 14.49 -6.07 11.02
C ASP A 136 14.58 -4.62 10.49
N ASP A 137 13.52 -4.09 9.86
CA ASP A 137 13.50 -2.73 9.32
C ASP A 137 13.61 -1.69 10.45
N PRO A 138 14.47 -0.65 10.31
CA PRO A 138 14.63 0.36 11.35
C PRO A 138 13.43 1.28 11.53
N ASP A 139 12.48 1.31 10.59
CA ASP A 139 11.32 2.19 10.63
C ASP A 139 10.10 1.49 11.25
N ALA A 140 9.56 2.08 12.31
CA ALA A 140 8.43 1.51 13.05
C ALA A 140 7.14 1.39 12.19
N GLY A 141 6.94 2.26 11.20
CA GLY A 141 5.81 2.18 10.28
C GLY A 141 5.93 0.98 9.34
N VAL A 142 7.15 0.65 8.92
CA VAL A 142 7.45 -0.55 8.14
C VAL A 142 7.17 -1.80 8.99
N LEU A 143 7.69 -1.85 10.22
CA LEU A 143 7.45 -2.96 11.15
C LEU A 143 5.96 -3.18 11.43
N LEU A 144 5.22 -2.08 11.65
CA LEU A 144 3.78 -2.14 11.84
C LEU A 144 3.08 -2.74 10.60
N GLN A 145 3.53 -2.38 9.39
CA GLN A 145 2.99 -2.96 8.18
C GLN A 145 3.33 -4.44 8.04
N VAL A 146 4.55 -4.87 8.41
CA VAL A 146 4.93 -6.31 8.46
C VAL A 146 3.98 -7.08 9.37
N VAL A 147 3.76 -6.59 10.60
CA VAL A 147 2.84 -7.22 11.56
C VAL A 147 1.43 -7.35 10.98
N ARG A 148 0.90 -6.26 10.41
CA ARG A 148 -0.45 -6.24 9.82
C ARG A 148 -0.58 -7.20 8.65
N SER A 149 0.39 -7.20 7.74
CA SER A 149 0.39 -8.07 6.56
C SER A 149 0.57 -9.54 6.93
N ALA A 150 1.45 -9.87 7.88
CA ALA A 150 1.62 -11.24 8.37
C ALA A 150 0.33 -11.79 8.99
N ILE A 151 -0.40 -10.96 9.74
CA ILE A 151 -1.69 -11.33 10.34
C ILE A 151 -2.76 -11.51 9.25
N TYR A 152 -2.85 -10.55 8.34
CA TYR A 152 -3.87 -10.53 7.27
C TYR A 152 -3.73 -11.71 6.31
N THR A 153 -2.50 -12.03 5.90
CA THR A 153 -2.22 -13.12 4.94
C THR A 153 -2.12 -14.51 5.57
N GLU A 154 -2.34 -14.58 6.88
CA GLU A 154 -2.20 -15.83 7.66
C GLU A 154 -0.84 -16.52 7.45
N LEU A 155 0.22 -15.72 7.32
CA LEU A 155 1.58 -16.23 7.08
C LEU A 155 1.93 -17.37 8.06
N PRO A 156 2.46 -18.50 7.59
CA PRO A 156 2.91 -19.57 8.46
C PRO A 156 3.90 -19.07 9.52
N ALA A 157 3.70 -19.52 10.78
CA ALA A 157 4.48 -19.07 11.94
C ALA A 157 4.42 -17.55 12.21
N ARG A 158 3.37 -16.85 11.74
CA ARG A 158 3.16 -15.39 11.98
C ARG A 158 3.20 -15.01 13.46
N GLY A 159 2.73 -15.89 14.37
CA GLY A 159 2.78 -15.64 15.80
C GLY A 159 4.20 -15.37 16.28
N ARG A 160 5.15 -16.22 15.93
CA ARG A 160 6.57 -16.05 16.28
C ARG A 160 7.19 -14.81 15.65
N LEU A 161 6.83 -14.49 14.41
CA LEU A 161 7.30 -13.27 13.74
C LEU A 161 6.79 -12.03 14.48
N VAL A 162 5.50 -11.99 14.81
CA VAL A 162 4.87 -10.86 15.53
C VAL A 162 5.46 -10.71 16.94
N GLU A 163 5.61 -11.80 17.69
CA GLU A 163 6.25 -11.80 19.02
C GLU A 163 7.69 -11.28 18.95
N GLY A 164 8.48 -11.72 17.96
CA GLY A 164 9.85 -11.25 17.76
C GLY A 164 9.91 -9.73 17.53
N ILE A 165 9.03 -9.18 16.67
CA ILE A 165 8.97 -7.74 16.43
C ILE A 165 8.56 -6.98 17.70
N VAL A 166 7.55 -7.45 18.42
CA VAL A 166 7.10 -6.80 19.66
C VAL A 166 8.21 -6.76 20.71
N ASN A 167 8.90 -7.87 20.91
CA ASN A 167 9.97 -7.98 21.91
C ASN A 167 11.20 -7.13 21.54
N ALA A 168 11.51 -7.02 20.25
CA ALA A 168 12.61 -6.20 19.77
C ALA A 168 12.31 -4.69 19.83
N HIS A 169 11.03 -4.31 19.90
CA HIS A 169 10.58 -2.92 19.89
C HIS A 169 9.66 -2.59 21.07
N GLU A 170 10.06 -3.01 22.26
CA GLU A 170 9.38 -2.68 23.51
C GLU A 170 9.19 -1.16 23.63
N GLY A 171 7.96 -0.74 23.96
CA GLY A 171 7.59 0.69 24.07
C GLY A 171 6.98 1.28 22.79
N ASN A 172 6.87 0.53 21.71
CA ASN A 172 6.10 0.99 20.55
C ASN A 172 4.61 0.59 20.67
N ASP A 173 3.80 1.52 21.18
CA ASP A 173 2.38 1.29 21.47
C ASP A 173 1.57 0.83 20.25
N ALA A 174 1.89 1.31 19.05
CA ALA A 174 1.15 0.95 17.84
C ALA A 174 1.38 -0.52 17.45
N ILE A 175 2.62 -0.99 17.53
CA ILE A 175 2.99 -2.38 17.29
C ILE A 175 2.39 -3.26 18.39
N ALA A 176 2.59 -2.90 19.65
CA ALA A 176 2.09 -3.66 20.81
C ALA A 176 0.56 -3.80 20.76
N MET A 177 -0.17 -2.72 20.48
CA MET A 177 -1.63 -2.72 20.42
C MET A 177 -2.17 -3.58 19.25
N THR A 178 -1.49 -3.53 18.10
CA THR A 178 -1.87 -4.35 16.94
C THR A 178 -1.65 -5.83 17.21
N ALA A 179 -0.51 -6.18 17.78
CA ALA A 179 -0.17 -7.55 18.18
C ALA A 179 -1.11 -8.07 19.29
N LYS A 180 -1.40 -7.25 20.31
CA LYS A 180 -2.34 -7.60 21.38
C LYS A 180 -3.71 -8.01 20.83
N ARG A 181 -4.29 -7.20 19.95
CA ARG A 181 -5.59 -7.52 19.32
C ARG A 181 -5.58 -8.86 18.57
N TYR A 182 -4.47 -9.16 17.93
CA TYR A 182 -4.29 -10.44 17.25
C TYR A 182 -4.23 -11.61 18.23
N PHE A 183 -3.42 -11.53 19.28
CA PHE A 183 -3.28 -12.59 20.28
C PHE A 183 -4.55 -12.78 21.11
N ASP A 184 -5.25 -11.70 21.49
CA ASP A 184 -6.53 -11.78 22.19
C ASP A 184 -7.58 -12.53 21.35
N ARG A 185 -7.62 -12.28 20.02
CA ARG A 185 -8.48 -13.01 19.10
C ARG A 185 -8.13 -14.49 19.03
N LEU A 186 -6.85 -14.84 18.89
CA LEU A 186 -6.40 -16.22 18.86
C LEU A 186 -6.72 -16.96 20.15
N ALA A 187 -6.55 -16.32 21.30
CA ALA A 187 -6.89 -16.90 22.61
C ALA A 187 -8.39 -17.20 22.69
N LYS A 188 -9.22 -16.28 22.24
CA LYS A 188 -10.69 -16.46 22.18
C LYS A 188 -11.07 -17.62 21.25
N GLU A 189 -10.53 -17.66 20.04
CA GLU A 189 -10.81 -18.74 19.06
C GLU A 189 -10.43 -20.11 19.63
N LYS A 190 -9.28 -20.24 20.32
CA LYS A 190 -8.87 -21.46 20.99
C LYS A 190 -9.83 -21.88 22.13
N ALA A 191 -10.25 -20.92 22.94
CA ALA A 191 -11.19 -21.16 24.03
C ALA A 191 -12.56 -21.63 23.49
N ASP A 192 -13.07 -20.99 22.44
CA ASP A 192 -14.33 -21.37 21.80
C ASP A 192 -14.24 -22.75 21.14
N ALA A 193 -13.10 -23.11 20.53
CA ALA A 193 -12.85 -24.41 19.94
C ALA A 193 -12.82 -25.51 21.01
N ALA A 194 -12.13 -25.28 22.13
CA ALA A 194 -12.07 -26.21 23.27
C ALA A 194 -13.47 -26.45 23.84
N ARG A 195 -14.26 -25.39 24.05
CA ARG A 195 -15.64 -25.50 24.54
C ARG A 195 -16.55 -26.32 23.60
N ARG A 196 -16.42 -26.12 22.27
CA ARG A 196 -17.18 -26.91 21.27
C ARG A 196 -16.80 -28.39 21.32
N ALA A 197 -15.51 -28.71 21.46
CA ALA A 197 -15.00 -30.07 21.56
C ALA A 197 -15.48 -30.77 22.85
N GLU A 198 -15.70 -30.03 23.93
CA GLU A 198 -16.23 -30.56 25.19
C GLU A 198 -17.74 -30.86 25.08
N ILE A 199 -18.51 -29.99 24.42
CA ILE A 199 -19.96 -30.19 24.19
C ILE A 199 -20.24 -31.37 23.23
N ALA A 200 -19.32 -31.69 22.34
CA ALA A 200 -19.46 -32.78 21.36
C ALA A 200 -19.09 -34.18 21.92
N LYS A 201 -18.61 -34.26 23.15
CA LYS A 201 -18.34 -35.51 23.89
C LYS A 201 -19.54 -35.95 24.72
#